data_b78773c91409120b7c467af3793d48f7
#
_entry.id   b78773c91409120b7c467af3793d48f7
#
_cell.length_a   1.000
_cell.length_b   1.000
_cell.length_c   1.000
_cell.angle_alpha   90.00
_cell.angle_beta   90.00
_cell.angle_gamma   90.00
#
_symmetry.space_group_name_H-M   'P 1'
#
loop_
_entity.id
_entity.type
_entity.pdbx_description
1 polymer ?
#
loop_
_entity_poly.entity_id
_entity_poly.type
_entity_poly.pdbx_seq_one_letter_code
_entity_poly.pdbx_strand_id
1 'polypeptide(L)'
;MSDRVSNARKKELEQPDPFLESMYRTLETTKKIKKQLAIVGIIVTSIIAIVSITFYTINSAESKASIILADAMKIYSEHQDMPIKGYEATKGQFETLLNDYPNTSAGEIGRLKFADICYAAEQYDVAYKNYTSALDDFKNDPIIKNIILSSLGYTSEALNKQEEAQKHFKSISDGSTKFMKDDALFNLGMVAIANGDNKSGVEMLKTLSSEYGSSVYKIMADDIIARN
;
A
#
# COMPACT_ATOMS: atom_id res chain seq x y z
N MET A 1 -15.25 98.15 3.12
CA MET A 1 -15.52 97.19 4.22
C MET A 1 -14.92 95.88 3.85
N SER A 2 -13.82 95.59 4.47
CA SER A 2 -13.10 94.30 4.19
C SER A 2 -13.61 93.22 5.16
N ASP A 3 -14.31 92.26 4.63
CA ASP A 3 -14.80 91.11 5.38
C ASP A 3 -13.59 90.24 5.81
N ARG A 4 -13.11 90.47 7.02
CA ARG A 4 -12.12 89.56 7.66
C ARG A 4 -12.85 88.29 8.06
N VAL A 5 -12.77 87.29 7.24
CA VAL A 5 -13.23 85.93 7.62
C VAL A 5 -12.51 85.53 8.90
N SER A 6 -13.29 85.27 9.96
CA SER A 6 -12.76 84.86 11.28
C SER A 6 -11.85 83.66 11.15
N ASN A 7 -10.72 83.66 11.89
CA ASN A 7 -9.80 82.55 11.92
C ASN A 7 -10.44 81.19 12.29
N ALA A 8 -11.59 81.22 12.99
CA ALA A 8 -12.39 80.05 13.30
C ALA A 8 -13.02 79.43 12.01
N ARG A 9 -13.55 80.33 11.13
CA ARG A 9 -14.18 79.90 9.87
C ARG A 9 -13.21 79.48 8.82
N LYS A 10 -11.90 79.90 8.89
CA LYS A 10 -10.82 79.40 8.07
C LYS A 10 -10.39 78.00 8.51
N LYS A 11 -10.42 77.75 9.81
CA LYS A 11 -10.09 76.45 10.39
C LYS A 11 -11.15 75.37 10.13
N GLU A 12 -12.45 75.80 10.04
CA GLU A 12 -13.53 74.92 9.64
C GLU A 12 -13.49 74.55 8.15
N LEU A 13 -13.04 75.53 7.29
CA LEU A 13 -12.88 75.28 5.85
C LEU A 13 -11.60 74.42 5.50
N GLU A 14 -10.62 74.39 6.41
CA GLU A 14 -9.43 73.59 6.26
C GLU A 14 -9.59 72.14 6.83
N GLN A 15 -10.68 71.84 7.54
CA GLN A 15 -10.91 70.47 8.00
C GLN A 15 -11.40 69.64 6.83
N PRO A 16 -10.81 68.45 6.59
CA PRO A 16 -11.33 67.56 5.55
C PRO A 16 -12.76 67.21 5.83
N ASP A 17 -13.61 67.32 4.82
CA ASP A 17 -15.04 66.99 4.91
C ASP A 17 -15.19 65.55 5.42
N PRO A 18 -15.82 65.32 6.60
CA PRO A 18 -15.98 64.01 7.19
C PRO A 18 -16.66 63.01 6.23
N PHE A 19 -17.49 63.51 5.33
CA PHE A 19 -18.16 62.73 4.30
C PHE A 19 -17.13 62.22 3.26
N LEU A 20 -16.27 63.12 2.77
CA LEU A 20 -15.19 62.74 1.83
C LEU A 20 -14.21 61.74 2.46
N GLU A 21 -13.83 61.96 3.71
CA GLU A 21 -12.93 61.02 4.42
C GLU A 21 -13.59 59.65 4.58
N SER A 22 -14.87 59.57 4.96
CA SER A 22 -15.60 58.30 5.06
C SER A 22 -15.74 57.59 3.70
N MET A 23 -15.98 58.35 2.64
CA MET A 23 -16.04 57.83 1.28
C MET A 23 -14.70 57.29 0.78
N TYR A 24 -13.59 58.00 1.04
CA TYR A 24 -12.26 57.50 0.70
C TYR A 24 -11.89 56.23 1.49
N ARG A 25 -12.19 56.16 2.79
CA ARG A 25 -12.00 54.95 3.60
C ARG A 25 -12.81 53.77 3.06
N THR A 26 -14.03 53.98 2.67
CA THR A 26 -14.90 52.96 2.08
C THR A 26 -14.36 52.49 0.73
N LEU A 27 -13.90 53.40 -0.12
CA LEU A 27 -13.28 53.05 -1.41
C LEU A 27 -11.98 52.29 -1.25
N GLU A 28 -11.11 52.67 -0.29
CA GLU A 28 -9.87 51.95 0.00
C GLU A 28 -10.13 50.56 0.57
N THR A 29 -11.08 50.42 1.49
CA THR A 29 -11.49 49.13 2.05
C THR A 29 -12.03 48.21 0.97
N THR A 30 -12.89 48.74 0.08
CA THR A 30 -13.43 47.99 -1.05
C THR A 30 -12.36 47.52 -2.03
N LYS A 31 -11.34 48.37 -2.34
CA LYS A 31 -10.19 47.98 -3.17
C LYS A 31 -9.36 46.90 -2.51
N LYS A 32 -9.12 46.98 -1.20
CA LYS A 32 -8.34 46.00 -0.42
C LYS A 32 -9.08 44.65 -0.38
N ILE A 33 -10.39 44.64 -0.14
CA ILE A 33 -11.21 43.43 -0.15
C ILE A 33 -11.20 42.76 -1.54
N LYS A 34 -11.40 43.55 -2.62
CA LYS A 34 -11.34 43.02 -4.00
C LYS A 34 -10.00 42.37 -4.31
N LYS A 35 -8.88 42.99 -3.89
CA LYS A 35 -7.53 42.40 -4.07
C LYS A 35 -7.37 41.12 -3.28
N GLN A 36 -7.84 41.06 -2.05
CA GLN A 36 -7.80 39.85 -1.22
C GLN A 36 -8.65 38.72 -1.84
N LEU A 37 -9.88 39.04 -2.29
CA LEU A 37 -10.74 38.07 -2.96
C LEU A 37 -10.12 37.55 -4.27
N ALA A 38 -9.44 38.40 -5.04
CA ALA A 38 -8.75 37.98 -6.24
C ALA A 38 -7.59 37.03 -5.92
N ILE A 39 -6.79 37.31 -4.87
CA ILE A 39 -5.71 36.43 -4.42
C ILE A 39 -6.27 35.08 -3.96
N VAL A 40 -7.34 35.07 -3.16
CA VAL A 40 -7.99 33.83 -2.71
C VAL A 40 -8.53 33.04 -3.93
N GLY A 41 -9.14 33.73 -4.89
CA GLY A 41 -9.60 33.10 -6.14
C GLY A 41 -8.48 32.40 -6.92
N ILE A 42 -7.32 33.08 -7.06
CA ILE A 42 -6.13 32.49 -7.72
C ILE A 42 -5.62 31.26 -6.95
N ILE A 43 -5.55 31.35 -5.62
CA ILE A 43 -5.11 30.21 -4.80
C ILE A 43 -6.04 29.01 -4.98
N VAL A 44 -7.34 29.23 -4.90
CA VAL A 44 -8.36 28.16 -5.05
C VAL A 44 -8.28 27.53 -6.44
N THR A 45 -8.21 28.32 -7.50
CA THR A 45 -8.11 27.80 -8.87
C THR A 45 -6.80 27.03 -9.08
N SER A 46 -5.67 27.48 -8.49
CA SER A 46 -4.41 26.78 -8.54
C SER A 46 -4.46 25.43 -7.83
N ILE A 47 -5.10 25.36 -6.65
CA ILE A 47 -5.30 24.11 -5.92
C ILE A 47 -6.16 23.14 -6.75
N ILE A 48 -7.26 23.60 -7.32
CA ILE A 48 -8.13 22.78 -8.17
C ILE A 48 -7.34 22.23 -9.38
N ALA A 49 -6.54 23.07 -10.03
CA ALA A 49 -5.72 22.65 -11.17
C ALA A 49 -4.70 21.56 -10.76
N ILE A 50 -3.99 21.75 -9.64
CA ILE A 50 -3.04 20.76 -9.14
C ILE A 50 -3.74 19.43 -8.84
N VAL A 51 -4.85 19.45 -8.10
CA VAL A 51 -5.63 18.24 -7.77
C VAL A 51 -6.12 17.54 -9.03
N SER A 52 -6.61 18.29 -10.02
CA SER A 52 -7.10 17.71 -11.29
C SER A 52 -5.99 17.04 -12.09
N ILE A 53 -4.81 17.67 -12.18
CA ILE A 53 -3.65 17.11 -12.87
C ILE A 53 -3.17 15.85 -12.14
N THR A 54 -3.06 15.91 -10.81
CA THR A 54 -2.64 14.76 -10.00
C THR A 54 -3.60 13.58 -10.17
N PHE A 55 -4.91 13.82 -10.10
CA PHE A 55 -5.92 12.79 -10.31
C PHE A 55 -5.83 12.18 -11.71
N TYR A 56 -5.68 13.02 -12.73
CA TYR A 56 -5.52 12.54 -14.11
C TYR A 56 -4.26 11.69 -14.30
N THR A 57 -3.12 12.09 -13.73
CA THR A 57 -1.86 11.34 -13.84
C THR A 57 -1.91 10.01 -13.13
N ILE A 58 -2.48 9.96 -11.90
CA ILE A 58 -2.66 8.72 -11.14
C ILE A 58 -3.59 7.76 -11.91
N ASN A 59 -4.74 8.22 -12.38
CA ASN A 59 -5.70 7.38 -13.10
C ASN A 59 -5.14 6.88 -14.44
N SER A 60 -4.36 7.70 -15.14
CA SER A 60 -3.67 7.30 -16.37
C SER A 60 -2.59 6.24 -16.10
N ALA A 61 -1.81 6.39 -15.01
CA ALA A 61 -0.82 5.41 -14.61
C ALA A 61 -1.47 4.07 -14.23
N GLU A 62 -2.54 4.08 -13.42
CA GLU A 62 -3.30 2.89 -13.04
C GLU A 62 -3.86 2.16 -14.26
N SER A 63 -4.44 2.90 -15.23
CA SER A 63 -4.99 2.30 -16.46
C SER A 63 -3.90 1.61 -17.29
N LYS A 64 -2.73 2.22 -17.44
CA LYS A 64 -1.59 1.62 -18.17
C LYS A 64 -1.04 0.40 -17.45
N ALA A 65 -0.86 0.50 -16.14
CA ALA A 65 -0.40 -0.60 -15.30
C ALA A 65 -1.34 -1.81 -15.38
N SER A 66 -2.66 -1.56 -15.31
CA SER A 66 -3.69 -2.61 -15.41
C SER A 66 -3.66 -3.34 -16.76
N ILE A 67 -3.40 -2.63 -17.85
CA ILE A 67 -3.26 -3.25 -19.19
C ILE A 67 -2.03 -4.15 -19.22
N ILE A 68 -0.87 -3.67 -18.73
CA ILE A 68 0.37 -4.46 -18.70
C ILE A 68 0.19 -5.71 -17.84
N LEU A 69 -0.44 -5.58 -16.66
CA LEU A 69 -0.72 -6.71 -15.78
C LEU A 69 -1.65 -7.73 -16.46
N ALA A 70 -2.72 -7.27 -17.09
CA ALA A 70 -3.67 -8.13 -17.77
C ALA A 70 -3.01 -8.91 -18.92
N ASP A 71 -2.18 -8.26 -19.72
CA ASP A 71 -1.44 -8.89 -20.81
C ASP A 71 -0.42 -9.91 -20.28
N ALA A 72 0.35 -9.57 -19.23
CA ALA A 72 1.27 -10.50 -18.59
C ALA A 72 0.54 -11.74 -18.05
N MET A 73 -0.58 -11.56 -17.35
CA MET A 73 -1.36 -12.67 -16.80
C MET A 73 -1.99 -13.53 -17.89
N LYS A 74 -2.42 -12.93 -19.01
CA LYS A 74 -2.90 -13.66 -20.18
C LYS A 74 -1.80 -14.56 -20.75
N ILE A 75 -0.60 -14.01 -21.00
CA ILE A 75 0.55 -14.77 -21.51
C ILE A 75 0.92 -15.91 -20.53
N TYR A 76 0.92 -15.63 -19.23
CA TYR A 76 1.20 -16.65 -18.22
C TYR A 76 0.16 -17.77 -18.24
N SER A 77 -1.12 -17.45 -18.41
CA SER A 77 -2.19 -18.44 -18.45
C SER A 77 -2.06 -19.46 -19.59
N GLU A 78 -1.41 -19.07 -20.69
CA GLU A 78 -1.12 -19.95 -21.82
C GLU A 78 0.04 -20.93 -21.55
N HIS A 79 0.76 -20.77 -20.43
CA HIS A 79 1.93 -21.54 -20.05
C HIS A 79 1.84 -22.12 -18.62
N GLN A 80 0.65 -22.21 -18.02
CA GLN A 80 0.46 -22.64 -16.61
C GLN A 80 1.09 -23.99 -16.29
N ASP A 81 1.08 -24.94 -17.23
CA ASP A 81 1.66 -26.27 -17.06
C ASP A 81 3.20 -26.30 -17.26
N MET A 82 3.79 -25.15 -17.58
CA MET A 82 5.22 -24.98 -17.84
C MET A 82 5.77 -23.75 -17.10
N PRO A 83 5.93 -23.78 -15.76
CA PRO A 83 6.21 -22.58 -14.96
C PRO A 83 7.46 -21.81 -15.41
N ILE A 84 8.55 -22.50 -15.76
CA ILE A 84 9.79 -21.87 -16.23
C ILE A 84 9.52 -21.10 -17.53
N LYS A 85 8.79 -21.70 -18.48
CA LYS A 85 8.43 -21.04 -19.73
C LYS A 85 7.48 -19.87 -19.53
N GLY A 86 6.54 -20.01 -18.60
CA GLY A 86 5.63 -18.94 -18.20
C GLY A 86 6.37 -17.74 -17.61
N TYR A 87 7.35 -18.00 -16.74
CA TYR A 87 8.22 -16.97 -16.19
C TYR A 87 9.01 -16.23 -17.30
N GLU A 88 9.72 -16.97 -18.15
CA GLU A 88 10.51 -16.36 -19.23
C GLU A 88 9.63 -15.53 -20.21
N ALA A 89 8.42 -16.00 -20.51
CA ALA A 89 7.49 -15.32 -21.40
C ALA A 89 6.93 -14.01 -20.81
N THR A 90 6.85 -13.89 -19.48
CA THR A 90 6.17 -12.76 -18.80
C THR A 90 7.11 -11.83 -18.05
N LYS A 91 8.36 -12.23 -17.82
CA LYS A 91 9.35 -11.49 -17.05
C LYS A 91 9.48 -10.03 -17.52
N GLY A 92 9.58 -9.77 -18.82
CA GLY A 92 9.75 -8.43 -19.36
C GLY A 92 8.57 -7.49 -19.08
N GLN A 93 7.32 -8.02 -19.13
CA GLN A 93 6.12 -7.24 -18.82
C GLN A 93 6.06 -6.91 -17.32
N PHE A 94 6.38 -7.87 -16.45
CA PHE A 94 6.44 -7.61 -15.00
C PHE A 94 7.57 -6.65 -14.63
N GLU A 95 8.75 -6.76 -15.24
CA GLU A 95 9.83 -5.78 -15.03
C GLU A 95 9.40 -4.37 -15.43
N THR A 96 8.73 -4.20 -16.58
CA THR A 96 8.17 -2.91 -17.01
C THR A 96 7.13 -2.40 -16.02
N LEU A 97 6.18 -3.26 -15.60
CA LEU A 97 5.13 -2.91 -14.64
C LEU A 97 5.72 -2.40 -13.32
N LEU A 98 6.69 -3.14 -12.78
CA LEU A 98 7.26 -2.86 -11.46
C LEU A 98 8.26 -1.69 -11.46
N ASN A 99 8.87 -1.37 -12.60
CA ASN A 99 9.75 -0.22 -12.74
C ASN A 99 8.99 1.07 -13.00
N ASP A 100 8.00 1.04 -13.90
CA ASP A 100 7.32 2.25 -14.36
C ASP A 100 6.09 2.60 -13.52
N TYR A 101 5.45 1.60 -12.89
CA TYR A 101 4.19 1.75 -12.16
C TYR A 101 4.18 1.07 -10.78
N PRO A 102 5.26 1.15 -9.97
CA PRO A 102 5.41 0.37 -8.73
C PRO A 102 4.35 0.67 -7.66
N ASN A 103 3.80 1.88 -7.65
CA ASN A 103 2.89 2.39 -6.62
C ASN A 103 1.42 2.48 -7.11
N THR A 104 1.08 1.82 -8.21
CA THR A 104 -0.30 1.64 -8.65
C THR A 104 -0.87 0.37 -8.04
N SER A 105 -2.20 0.28 -7.88
CA SER A 105 -2.84 -0.95 -7.40
C SER A 105 -2.50 -2.16 -8.29
N ALA A 106 -2.44 -1.95 -9.60
CA ALA A 106 -2.00 -2.98 -10.54
C ALA A 106 -0.52 -3.35 -10.37
N GLY A 107 0.35 -2.39 -10.03
CA GLY A 107 1.77 -2.64 -9.72
C GLY A 107 1.95 -3.46 -8.45
N GLU A 108 1.25 -3.11 -7.38
CA GLU A 108 1.26 -3.84 -6.10
C GLU A 108 0.77 -5.29 -6.27
N ILE A 109 -0.39 -5.48 -6.92
CA ILE A 109 -0.92 -6.81 -7.23
C ILE A 109 0.01 -7.56 -8.18
N GLY A 110 0.55 -6.88 -9.18
CA GLY A 110 1.50 -7.43 -10.14
C GLY A 110 2.77 -7.94 -9.48
N ARG A 111 3.29 -7.24 -8.47
CA ARG A 111 4.43 -7.66 -7.67
C ARG A 111 4.17 -8.99 -6.97
N LEU A 112 3.01 -9.13 -6.34
CA LEU A 112 2.63 -10.37 -5.68
C LEU A 112 2.47 -11.51 -6.70
N LYS A 113 1.81 -11.25 -7.83
CA LYS A 113 1.65 -12.25 -8.90
C LYS A 113 2.98 -12.66 -9.53
N PHE A 114 3.89 -11.71 -9.73
CA PHE A 114 5.22 -12.03 -10.23
C PHE A 114 6.04 -12.86 -9.25
N ALA A 115 5.90 -12.59 -7.95
CA ALA A 115 6.52 -13.42 -6.91
C ALA A 115 5.99 -14.87 -6.97
N ASP A 116 4.67 -15.06 -7.12
CA ASP A 116 4.05 -16.39 -7.28
C ASP A 116 4.62 -17.13 -8.52
N ILE A 117 4.72 -16.42 -9.65
CA ILE A 117 5.28 -16.96 -10.90
C ILE A 117 6.76 -17.33 -10.74
N CYS A 118 7.55 -16.46 -10.09
CA CYS A 118 8.95 -16.74 -9.80
C CYS A 118 9.12 -17.96 -8.90
N TYR A 119 8.29 -18.09 -7.85
CA TYR A 119 8.32 -19.25 -6.98
C TYR A 119 8.00 -20.54 -7.73
N ALA A 120 6.97 -20.55 -8.55
CA ALA A 120 6.60 -21.70 -9.38
C ALA A 120 7.68 -22.07 -10.40
N ALA A 121 8.45 -21.10 -10.88
CA ALA A 121 9.59 -21.29 -11.79
C ALA A 121 10.93 -21.56 -11.07
N GLU A 122 10.91 -21.82 -9.76
CA GLU A 122 12.08 -22.07 -8.91
C GLU A 122 13.09 -20.90 -8.85
N GLN A 123 12.64 -19.67 -9.22
CA GLN A 123 13.42 -18.45 -9.11
C GLN A 123 13.27 -17.86 -7.70
N TYR A 124 13.65 -18.62 -6.68
CA TYR A 124 13.35 -18.34 -5.27
C TYR A 124 13.93 -17.03 -4.74
N ASP A 125 15.13 -16.64 -5.16
CA ASP A 125 15.69 -15.33 -4.75
C ASP A 125 14.88 -14.15 -5.28
N VAL A 126 14.39 -14.26 -6.53
CA VAL A 126 13.54 -13.23 -7.14
C VAL A 126 12.15 -13.21 -6.48
N ALA A 127 11.60 -14.40 -6.21
CA ALA A 127 10.33 -14.54 -5.48
C ALA A 127 10.42 -13.91 -4.09
N TYR A 128 11.44 -14.26 -3.31
CA TYR A 128 11.66 -13.73 -1.96
C TYR A 128 11.73 -12.19 -1.94
N LYS A 129 12.49 -11.61 -2.87
CA LYS A 129 12.60 -10.15 -3.00
C LYS A 129 11.24 -9.49 -3.28
N ASN A 130 10.46 -10.04 -4.20
CA ASN A 130 9.16 -9.49 -4.57
C ASN A 130 8.12 -9.69 -3.47
N TYR A 131 8.07 -10.85 -2.80
CA TYR A 131 7.22 -11.06 -1.62
C TYR A 131 7.57 -10.12 -0.48
N THR A 132 8.86 -9.88 -0.21
CA THR A 132 9.28 -8.92 0.82
C THR A 132 8.80 -7.51 0.52
N SER A 133 8.90 -7.07 -0.74
CA SER A 133 8.36 -5.77 -1.15
C SER A 133 6.83 -5.73 -1.08
N ALA A 134 6.15 -6.79 -1.51
CA ALA A 134 4.69 -6.90 -1.41
C ALA A 134 4.18 -6.88 0.04
N LEU A 135 4.98 -7.35 1.00
CA LEU A 135 4.60 -7.29 2.41
C LEU A 135 4.42 -5.84 2.92
N ASP A 136 5.20 -4.90 2.39
CA ASP A 136 5.05 -3.47 2.69
C ASP A 136 3.82 -2.88 2.01
N ASP A 137 3.53 -3.28 0.77
CA ASP A 137 2.37 -2.83 0.00
C ASP A 137 1.06 -3.22 0.72
N PHE A 138 0.98 -4.45 1.25
CA PHE A 138 -0.22 -5.03 1.88
C PHE A 138 -0.17 -5.08 3.41
N LYS A 139 0.68 -4.32 4.08
CA LYS A 139 0.86 -4.34 5.55
C LYS A 139 -0.41 -4.09 6.35
N ASN A 140 -1.38 -3.37 5.77
CA ASN A 140 -2.65 -3.02 6.41
C ASN A 140 -3.78 -4.02 6.12
N ASP A 141 -3.56 -5.00 5.24
CA ASP A 141 -4.50 -6.08 4.97
C ASP A 141 -4.04 -7.38 5.65
N PRO A 142 -4.65 -7.77 6.78
CA PRO A 142 -4.17 -8.93 7.55
C PRO A 142 -4.34 -10.26 6.81
N ILE A 143 -5.24 -10.35 5.84
CA ILE A 143 -5.45 -11.56 5.04
C ILE A 143 -4.35 -11.70 4.00
N ILE A 144 -4.16 -10.68 3.17
CA ILE A 144 -3.10 -10.68 2.13
C ILE A 144 -1.72 -10.75 2.79
N LYS A 145 -1.51 -10.04 3.89
CA LYS A 145 -0.28 -10.11 4.68
C LYS A 145 0.06 -11.55 5.10
N ASN A 146 -0.92 -12.32 5.61
CA ASN A 146 -0.66 -13.71 6.00
C ASN A 146 -0.37 -14.61 4.79
N ILE A 147 -1.00 -14.40 3.63
CA ILE A 147 -0.64 -15.09 2.39
C ILE A 147 0.83 -14.84 2.04
N ILE A 148 1.24 -13.56 2.06
CA ILE A 148 2.62 -13.20 1.72
C ILE A 148 3.61 -13.76 2.73
N LEU A 149 3.29 -13.72 4.04
CA LEU A 149 4.15 -14.30 5.08
C LEU A 149 4.30 -15.82 4.90
N SER A 150 3.22 -16.53 4.56
CA SER A 150 3.29 -17.96 4.27
C SER A 150 4.15 -18.22 3.02
N SER A 151 3.96 -17.46 1.94
CA SER A 151 4.79 -17.54 0.74
C SER A 151 6.28 -17.26 1.02
N LEU A 152 6.57 -16.27 1.89
CA LEU A 152 7.93 -15.99 2.37
C LEU A 152 8.50 -17.16 3.18
N GLY A 153 7.67 -17.79 4.03
CA GLY A 153 8.03 -18.97 4.79
C GLY A 153 8.50 -20.11 3.85
N TYR A 154 7.64 -20.52 2.92
CA TYR A 154 7.96 -21.56 1.95
C TYR A 154 9.13 -21.20 1.03
N THR A 155 9.23 -19.92 0.62
CA THR A 155 10.37 -19.48 -0.21
C THR A 155 11.67 -19.53 0.57
N SER A 156 11.65 -19.20 1.87
CA SER A 156 12.81 -19.33 2.76
C SER A 156 13.23 -20.78 2.95
N GLU A 157 12.28 -21.71 3.08
CA GLU A 157 12.57 -23.15 3.13
C GLU A 157 13.24 -23.63 1.84
N ALA A 158 12.70 -23.23 0.67
CA ALA A 158 13.29 -23.55 -0.63
C ALA A 158 14.72 -23.01 -0.80
N LEU A 159 15.03 -21.87 -0.16
CA LEU A 159 16.37 -21.28 -0.08
C LEU A 159 17.25 -21.87 1.04
N ASN A 160 16.79 -22.89 1.76
CA ASN A 160 17.44 -23.46 2.94
C ASN A 160 17.67 -22.48 4.09
N LYS A 161 16.85 -21.42 4.21
CA LYS A 161 16.88 -20.39 5.25
C LYS A 161 15.87 -20.71 6.36
N GLN A 162 16.08 -21.79 7.10
CA GLN A 162 15.12 -22.32 8.06
C GLN A 162 14.71 -21.32 9.16
N GLU A 163 15.67 -20.54 9.68
CA GLU A 163 15.37 -19.54 10.72
C GLU A 163 14.46 -18.42 10.20
N GLU A 164 14.64 -18.01 8.93
CA GLU A 164 13.78 -17.01 8.29
C GLU A 164 12.38 -17.57 8.05
N ALA A 165 12.28 -18.83 7.58
CA ALA A 165 11.00 -19.50 7.41
C ALA A 165 10.20 -19.54 8.73
N GLN A 166 10.83 -19.95 9.82
CA GLN A 166 10.22 -19.98 11.15
C GLN A 166 9.73 -18.60 11.60
N LYS A 167 10.50 -17.53 11.36
CA LYS A 167 10.08 -16.16 11.70
C LYS A 167 8.82 -15.76 10.94
N HIS A 168 8.71 -16.12 9.67
CA HIS A 168 7.54 -15.80 8.87
C HIS A 168 6.30 -16.57 9.34
N PHE A 169 6.38 -17.87 9.54
CA PHE A 169 5.27 -18.67 10.08
C PHE A 169 4.89 -18.25 11.50
N LYS A 170 5.87 -17.92 12.35
CA LYS A 170 5.60 -17.39 13.68
C LYS A 170 4.84 -16.07 13.65
N SER A 171 5.16 -15.18 12.70
CA SER A 171 4.43 -13.92 12.53
C SER A 171 2.95 -14.13 12.19
N ILE A 172 2.61 -15.20 11.46
CA ILE A 172 1.22 -15.59 11.21
C ILE A 172 0.57 -16.15 12.48
N SER A 173 1.24 -17.08 13.16
CA SER A 173 0.74 -17.71 14.37
C SER A 173 0.44 -16.71 15.48
N ASP A 174 1.33 -15.72 15.69
CA ASP A 174 1.20 -14.66 16.69
C ASP A 174 0.20 -13.55 16.26
N GLY A 175 -0.20 -13.50 14.99
CA GLY A 175 -1.08 -12.48 14.43
C GLY A 175 -2.51 -12.55 14.99
N SER A 176 -3.31 -11.51 14.77
CA SER A 176 -4.69 -11.40 15.28
C SER A 176 -5.74 -12.17 14.45
N THR A 177 -5.51 -12.37 13.16
CA THR A 177 -6.44 -13.10 12.29
C THR A 177 -6.21 -14.60 12.36
N LYS A 178 -7.29 -15.38 12.27
CA LYS A 178 -7.21 -16.86 12.23
C LYS A 178 -6.79 -17.39 10.85
N PHE A 179 -6.83 -16.56 9.84
CA PHE A 179 -6.53 -16.95 8.46
C PHE A 179 -5.08 -17.43 8.33
N MET A 180 -4.87 -18.63 7.80
CA MET A 180 -3.59 -19.34 7.63
C MET A 180 -2.82 -19.65 8.93
N LYS A 181 -3.44 -19.56 10.12
CA LYS A 181 -2.78 -20.00 11.36
C LYS A 181 -2.59 -21.52 11.43
N ASP A 182 -3.49 -22.27 10.85
CA ASP A 182 -3.37 -23.72 10.73
C ASP A 182 -2.15 -24.11 9.86
N ASP A 183 -1.94 -23.45 8.74
CA ASP A 183 -0.74 -23.59 7.91
C ASP A 183 0.52 -23.27 8.72
N ALA A 184 0.55 -22.14 9.39
CA ALA A 184 1.67 -21.71 10.21
C ALA A 184 1.97 -22.69 11.38
N LEU A 185 0.93 -23.14 12.09
CA LEU A 185 1.09 -24.09 13.18
C LEU A 185 1.62 -25.46 12.70
N PHE A 186 1.15 -25.91 11.52
CA PHE A 186 1.63 -27.15 10.93
C PHE A 186 3.13 -27.04 10.62
N ASN A 187 3.55 -25.99 9.89
CA ASN A 187 4.96 -25.82 9.52
C ASN A 187 5.88 -25.62 10.72
N LEU A 188 5.47 -24.80 11.71
CA LEU A 188 6.24 -24.64 12.95
C LEU A 188 6.35 -25.93 13.73
N GLY A 189 5.25 -26.71 13.82
CA GLY A 189 5.23 -28.02 14.48
C GLY A 189 6.18 -29.01 13.82
N MET A 190 6.19 -29.07 12.48
CA MET A 190 7.08 -29.93 11.74
C MET A 190 8.54 -29.58 11.92
N VAL A 191 8.87 -28.29 11.88
CA VAL A 191 10.26 -27.83 12.10
C VAL A 191 10.72 -28.10 13.52
N ALA A 192 9.87 -27.90 14.52
CA ALA A 192 10.20 -28.22 15.91
C ALA A 192 10.54 -29.70 16.09
N ILE A 193 9.71 -30.60 15.54
CA ILE A 193 9.97 -32.06 15.56
C ILE A 193 11.28 -32.40 14.82
N ALA A 194 11.51 -31.83 13.65
CA ALA A 194 12.71 -32.05 12.88
C ALA A 194 14.00 -31.62 13.62
N ASN A 195 13.90 -30.61 14.47
CA ASN A 195 14.95 -30.11 15.34
C ASN A 195 15.08 -30.89 16.67
N GLY A 196 14.27 -31.94 16.89
CA GLY A 196 14.29 -32.77 18.10
C GLY A 196 13.45 -32.22 19.25
N ASP A 197 12.76 -31.07 19.08
CA ASP A 197 11.80 -30.56 20.06
C ASP A 197 10.41 -31.13 19.80
N ASN A 198 10.27 -32.45 20.02
CA ASN A 198 9.02 -33.16 19.83
C ASN A 198 7.89 -32.59 20.68
N LYS A 199 8.22 -32.13 21.91
CA LYS A 199 7.19 -31.62 22.83
C LYS A 199 6.50 -30.38 22.27
N SER A 200 7.28 -29.37 21.88
CA SER A 200 6.73 -28.13 21.32
C SER A 200 6.04 -28.40 19.99
N GLY A 201 6.62 -29.23 19.13
CA GLY A 201 6.03 -29.58 17.85
C GLY A 201 4.67 -30.26 17.98
N VAL A 202 4.56 -31.26 18.84
CA VAL A 202 3.29 -31.97 19.12
C VAL A 202 2.25 -31.02 19.74
N GLU A 203 2.65 -30.07 20.58
CA GLU A 203 1.73 -29.08 21.16
C GLU A 203 1.14 -28.17 20.08
N MET A 204 1.96 -27.68 19.14
CA MET A 204 1.49 -26.88 17.99
C MET A 204 0.52 -27.66 17.12
N LEU A 205 0.82 -28.93 16.82
CA LEU A 205 -0.06 -29.80 16.02
C LEU A 205 -1.37 -30.12 16.75
N LYS A 206 -1.35 -30.29 18.09
CA LYS A 206 -2.59 -30.42 18.89
C LYS A 206 -3.45 -29.17 18.85
N THR A 207 -2.83 -28.00 18.93
CA THR A 207 -3.56 -26.71 18.78
C THR A 207 -4.22 -26.63 17.40
N LEU A 208 -3.50 -26.96 16.34
CA LEU A 208 -4.06 -27.04 14.98
C LEU A 208 -5.24 -28.00 14.94
N SER A 209 -5.07 -29.23 15.40
CA SER A 209 -6.13 -30.26 15.34
C SER A 209 -7.39 -29.88 16.11
N SER A 210 -7.23 -29.23 17.27
CA SER A 210 -8.35 -28.85 18.15
C SER A 210 -9.05 -27.56 17.73
N GLU A 211 -8.31 -26.54 17.29
CA GLU A 211 -8.87 -25.22 16.99
C GLU A 211 -9.24 -25.04 15.51
N TYR A 212 -8.63 -25.82 14.62
CA TYR A 212 -8.80 -25.74 13.15
C TYR A 212 -9.31 -27.05 12.56
N GLY A 213 -10.43 -27.54 13.07
CA GLY A 213 -11.00 -28.84 12.72
C GLY A 213 -11.32 -29.07 11.23
N SER A 214 -11.47 -27.99 10.43
CA SER A 214 -11.65 -28.03 8.98
C SER A 214 -10.35 -27.87 8.19
N SER A 215 -9.20 -27.76 8.85
CA SER A 215 -7.90 -27.62 8.18
C SER A 215 -7.56 -28.84 7.33
N VAL A 216 -6.97 -28.57 6.18
CA VAL A 216 -6.42 -29.63 5.31
C VAL A 216 -5.26 -30.37 5.97
N TYR A 217 -4.60 -29.76 6.93
CA TYR A 217 -3.46 -30.35 7.68
C TYR A 217 -3.90 -31.23 8.85
N LYS A 218 -5.19 -31.20 9.24
CA LYS A 218 -5.66 -31.89 10.45
C LYS A 218 -5.34 -33.39 10.46
N ILE A 219 -5.61 -34.08 9.37
CA ILE A 219 -5.39 -35.55 9.31
C ILE A 219 -3.90 -35.87 9.46
N MET A 220 -3.01 -35.07 8.83
CA MET A 220 -1.57 -35.26 8.96
C MET A 220 -1.09 -34.93 10.37
N ALA A 221 -1.61 -33.86 10.97
CA ALA A 221 -1.28 -33.48 12.34
C ALA A 221 -1.68 -34.59 13.32
N ASP A 222 -2.90 -35.14 13.22
CA ASP A 222 -3.37 -36.24 14.08
C ASP A 222 -2.50 -37.50 13.97
N ASP A 223 -2.08 -37.87 12.76
CA ASP A 223 -1.19 -39.01 12.54
C ASP A 223 0.21 -38.78 13.17
N ILE A 224 0.77 -37.57 13.01
CA ILE A 224 2.07 -37.23 13.62
C ILE A 224 1.98 -37.22 15.14
N ILE A 225 0.90 -36.65 15.72
CA ILE A 225 0.66 -36.64 17.17
C ILE A 225 0.60 -38.07 17.73
N ALA A 226 -0.04 -39.01 17.00
CA ALA A 226 -0.16 -40.39 17.44
C ALA A 226 1.15 -41.18 17.45
N ARG A 227 2.15 -40.75 16.69
CA ARG A 227 3.46 -41.42 16.54
C ARG A 227 4.56 -40.87 17.46
N ASN A 228 4.33 -39.70 18.08
CA ASN A 228 5.28 -38.99 18.94
C ASN A 228 4.78 -38.95 20.40
#